data_5a52213ad6df9ac8b516ec5bfa2ca6fa
#
_entry.id   5a52213ad6df9ac8b516ec5bfa2ca6fa
#
_cell.length_a   1.000
_cell.length_b   1.000
_cell.length_c   1.000
_cell.angle_alpha   90.00
_cell.angle_beta   90.00
_cell.angle_gamma   90.00
#
_symmetry.space_group_name_H-M   'P 1'
#
loop_
_entity.id
_entity.type
_entity.pdbx_description
1 polymer ?
#
loop_
_entity_poly.entity_id
_entity_poly.type
_entity_poly.pdbx_seq_one_letter_code
_entity_poly.pdbx_strand_id
1 'polypeptide(L)'
;MAANWDEAKYIINKILSGVKLEQVTGIPPRNMTNFSVSAGNQQIKIKAGVPDNTVIDGQLICTCAGVRIMRKASSAPIGPEDGTLILDLKAGNIADLVDSGLVNGVTYYYAFYPYSDHGVYNYNMFNVLHATPSPIKYWAFDQNFADKNPATTITYPTGFTNSNFAKMLTNEGTGTATYGGWEDFLKETLKNYPAMVKKSGEIDYLLNPADYTKKKEGGAGSDYNNLNYNGGAFAWLNRIYMLETYSGNKESREVQFADGPADGFTPVGFYDGENNVLEGIWLPMGYMDASGRTLIAGTTPVASKTCDQEKALIDGFSSRARFLGGPIMNVLRDLEYMLFKSTDIQLQAGHGRCNAGSQAVVANAVVANGAVEGWKGTNSKTQMNKYFHSQVLGSYQQWIRDPYTITIGGVEKMSPNYNYNLAGNGYINAGVTLATSSAWWYASHLIPLADPKLGSQPKQENTGSTTTGICDGGPYGNTSGTKVAIRLGSCHYDLIDGPATLYLSDEASSASWDVGVGVILLPPAGYAPQVA
;
A
#
# COMPACT_ATOMS: atom_id res chain seq x y z
N MET A 1 13.13 -27.95 25.06
CA MET A 1 12.24 -28.53 24.02
C MET A 1 11.91 -30.00 24.22
N ALA A 2 12.65 -30.77 25.05
CA ALA A 2 12.36 -32.19 25.31
C ALA A 2 11.20 -32.41 26.30
N ALA A 3 11.00 -31.53 27.26
CA ALA A 3 10.00 -31.71 28.34
C ALA A 3 8.53 -31.72 27.83
N ASN A 4 8.21 -30.97 26.81
CA ASN A 4 6.84 -30.89 26.31
C ASN A 4 6.35 -32.14 25.54
N TRP A 5 7.25 -32.97 25.00
CA TRP A 5 6.86 -34.17 24.26
C TRP A 5 6.54 -35.34 25.19
N ASP A 6 7.25 -35.45 26.30
CA ASP A 6 7.01 -36.52 27.27
C ASP A 6 5.74 -36.27 28.09
N GLU A 7 5.45 -35.00 28.38
CA GLU A 7 4.20 -34.56 28.99
C GLU A 7 2.99 -34.80 28.06
N ALA A 8 3.13 -34.43 26.78
CA ALA A 8 2.10 -34.67 25.76
C ALA A 8 1.88 -36.18 25.56
N LYS A 9 2.93 -36.99 25.53
CA LYS A 9 2.84 -38.46 25.50
C LYS A 9 2.19 -39.03 26.75
N TYR A 10 2.51 -38.53 27.92
CA TYR A 10 1.90 -38.97 29.18
C TYR A 10 0.40 -38.68 29.18
N ILE A 11 0.01 -37.49 28.74
CA ILE A 11 -1.39 -37.07 28.62
C ILE A 11 -2.14 -37.93 27.59
N ILE A 12 -1.57 -38.15 26.40
CA ILE A 12 -2.13 -38.99 25.35
C ILE A 12 -2.30 -40.43 25.85
N ASN A 13 -1.32 -40.99 26.55
CA ASN A 13 -1.39 -42.32 27.11
C ASN A 13 -2.46 -42.45 28.23
N LYS A 14 -2.66 -41.42 29.02
CA LYS A 14 -3.73 -41.36 30.03
C LYS A 14 -5.12 -41.25 29.39
N ILE A 15 -5.26 -40.49 28.32
CA ILE A 15 -6.51 -40.41 27.53
C ILE A 15 -6.83 -41.77 26.92
N LEU A 16 -5.85 -42.42 26.31
CA LEU A 16 -6.00 -43.76 25.71
C LEU A 16 -6.28 -44.84 26.72
N SER A 17 -5.94 -44.65 28.01
CA SER A 17 -6.24 -45.60 29.11
C SER A 17 -7.60 -45.38 29.79
N GLY A 18 -8.45 -44.53 29.24
CA GLY A 18 -9.84 -44.32 29.71
C GLY A 18 -9.97 -43.49 30.99
N VAL A 19 -8.92 -42.74 31.39
CA VAL A 19 -9.01 -41.80 32.51
C VAL A 19 -9.80 -40.56 32.03
N LYS A 20 -10.86 -40.22 32.76
CA LYS A 20 -11.62 -38.99 32.45
C LYS A 20 -10.71 -37.75 32.55
N LEU A 21 -10.72 -36.94 31.49
CA LEU A 21 -9.91 -35.72 31.35
C LEU A 21 -10.17 -34.66 32.42
N GLU A 22 -11.28 -34.72 33.12
CA GLU A 22 -11.63 -33.86 34.26
C GLU A 22 -10.58 -33.83 35.41
N GLN A 23 -9.58 -34.73 35.35
CA GLN A 23 -8.50 -34.82 36.36
C GLN A 23 -7.15 -34.26 35.91
N VAL A 24 -7.01 -33.70 34.70
CA VAL A 24 -5.74 -33.15 34.22
C VAL A 24 -5.72 -31.61 34.39
N THR A 25 -5.40 -31.14 35.58
CA THR A 25 -5.43 -29.72 35.96
C THR A 25 -4.18 -28.92 35.58
N GLY A 26 -3.17 -29.54 34.97
CA GLY A 26 -1.86 -28.93 34.73
C GLY A 26 -1.56 -28.54 33.27
N ILE A 27 -2.53 -28.52 32.38
CA ILE A 27 -2.29 -28.23 30.95
C ILE A 27 -2.43 -26.73 30.69
N PRO A 28 -1.38 -26.09 30.12
CA PRO A 28 -1.49 -24.68 29.72
C PRO A 28 -2.33 -24.52 28.44
N PRO A 29 -2.97 -23.36 28.21
CA PRO A 29 -3.61 -23.02 26.95
C PRO A 29 -2.65 -23.05 25.76
N ARG A 30 -3.22 -23.04 24.54
CA ARG A 30 -2.45 -22.92 23.28
C ARG A 30 -1.64 -21.62 23.23
N ASN A 31 -0.66 -21.58 22.31
CA ASN A 31 0.05 -20.36 21.97
C ASN A 31 -0.91 -19.30 21.39
N MET A 32 -0.51 -18.05 21.51
CA MET A 32 -1.15 -16.93 20.82
C MET A 32 -1.14 -17.16 19.30
N THR A 33 -2.22 -16.80 18.63
CA THR A 33 -2.32 -16.88 17.16
C THR A 33 -2.65 -15.53 16.51
N ASN A 34 -3.25 -14.60 17.26
CA ASN A 34 -3.65 -13.31 16.78
C ASN A 34 -3.16 -12.22 17.75
N PHE A 35 -1.88 -11.85 17.61
CA PHE A 35 -1.25 -10.83 18.45
C PHE A 35 -0.14 -10.12 17.70
N SER A 36 0.06 -8.85 18.01
CA SER A 36 1.14 -8.04 17.45
C SER A 36 1.49 -6.86 18.36
N VAL A 37 2.70 -6.33 18.17
CA VAL A 37 3.13 -5.05 18.73
C VAL A 37 3.68 -4.19 17.60
N SER A 38 3.38 -2.88 17.63
CA SER A 38 3.90 -1.93 16.66
C SER A 38 4.39 -0.66 17.35
N ALA A 39 5.58 -0.21 16.99
CA ALA A 39 6.20 0.98 17.56
C ALA A 39 5.56 2.27 17.02
N GLY A 40 5.51 3.29 17.88
CA GLY A 40 5.18 4.67 17.57
C GLY A 40 6.06 5.62 18.36
N ASN A 41 5.81 6.92 18.25
CA ASN A 41 6.55 7.91 19.03
C ASN A 41 6.16 7.80 20.53
N GLN A 42 7.10 7.41 21.38
CA GLN A 42 6.92 7.22 22.83
C GLN A 42 5.78 6.26 23.22
N GLN A 43 5.40 5.37 22.31
CA GLN A 43 4.31 4.42 22.53
C GLN A 43 4.48 3.14 21.73
N ILE A 44 3.79 2.09 22.16
CA ILE A 44 3.64 0.84 21.41
C ILE A 44 2.16 0.46 21.41
N LYS A 45 1.62 0.18 20.22
CA LYS A 45 0.29 -0.38 20.05
C LYS A 45 0.35 -1.89 20.16
N ILE A 46 -0.60 -2.46 20.87
CA ILE A 46 -0.69 -3.88 21.16
C ILE A 46 -2.04 -4.38 20.63
N LYS A 47 -1.97 -5.48 19.87
CA LYS A 47 -3.13 -6.27 19.46
C LYS A 47 -3.03 -7.64 20.14
N ALA A 48 -4.11 -8.15 20.68
CA ALA A 48 -4.16 -9.48 21.28
C ALA A 48 -5.58 -10.06 21.26
N GLY A 49 -5.67 -11.38 21.19
CA GLY A 49 -6.91 -12.12 21.38
C GLY A 49 -6.72 -13.27 22.35
N VAL A 50 -7.72 -13.56 23.15
CA VAL A 50 -7.72 -14.78 23.99
C VAL A 50 -7.75 -15.99 23.06
N PRO A 51 -6.78 -16.92 23.15
CA PRO A 51 -6.78 -18.13 22.34
C PRO A 51 -8.03 -19.00 22.59
N ASP A 52 -8.44 -19.72 21.55
CA ASP A 52 -9.48 -20.70 21.69
C ASP A 52 -9.11 -21.80 22.69
N ASN A 53 -10.12 -22.41 23.28
CA ASN A 53 -9.94 -23.57 24.13
C ASN A 53 -9.18 -24.69 23.41
N THR A 54 -8.37 -25.40 24.12
CA THR A 54 -7.67 -26.57 23.58
C THR A 54 -8.61 -27.76 23.52
N VAL A 55 -8.89 -28.22 22.29
CA VAL A 55 -9.71 -29.39 22.01
C VAL A 55 -8.86 -30.43 21.25
N ILE A 56 -8.86 -31.68 21.68
CA ILE A 56 -8.21 -32.82 21.02
C ILE A 56 -9.25 -33.91 20.81
N ASP A 57 -9.39 -34.40 19.59
CA ASP A 57 -10.36 -35.43 19.20
C ASP A 57 -11.81 -35.14 19.67
N GLY A 58 -12.20 -33.85 19.62
CA GLY A 58 -13.52 -33.40 20.04
C GLY A 58 -13.68 -33.24 21.56
N GLN A 59 -12.67 -33.54 22.35
CA GLN A 59 -12.70 -33.39 23.82
C GLN A 59 -12.04 -32.10 24.25
N LEU A 60 -12.69 -31.35 25.13
CA LEU A 60 -12.13 -30.16 25.77
C LEU A 60 -11.01 -30.55 26.75
N ILE A 61 -9.80 -30.11 26.47
CA ILE A 61 -8.59 -30.42 27.26
C ILE A 61 -8.23 -29.28 28.20
N CYS A 62 -8.35 -28.04 27.73
CA CYS A 62 -8.03 -26.87 28.51
C CYS A 62 -8.91 -25.68 28.11
N THR A 63 -9.53 -25.05 29.07
CA THR A 63 -10.24 -23.79 28.93
C THR A 63 -9.26 -22.64 29.07
N CYS A 64 -9.14 -21.80 28.03
CA CYS A 64 -8.36 -20.56 28.16
C CYS A 64 -9.19 -19.50 28.88
N ALA A 65 -8.78 -19.12 30.09
CA ALA A 65 -9.47 -18.13 30.93
C ALA A 65 -9.03 -16.69 30.66
N GLY A 66 -7.92 -16.50 29.95
CA GLY A 66 -7.42 -15.16 29.61
C GLY A 66 -5.98 -15.15 29.15
N VAL A 67 -5.50 -13.93 28.89
CA VAL A 67 -4.12 -13.63 28.53
C VAL A 67 -3.58 -12.50 29.40
N ARG A 68 -2.51 -12.74 30.12
CA ARG A 68 -1.78 -11.72 30.86
C ARG A 68 -0.64 -11.16 30.03
N ILE A 69 -0.64 -9.85 29.80
CA ILE A 69 0.35 -9.15 28.97
C ILE A 69 1.33 -8.42 29.87
N MET A 70 2.58 -8.83 29.85
CA MET A 70 3.67 -8.25 30.64
C MET A 70 4.65 -7.52 29.75
N ARG A 71 5.15 -6.35 30.18
CA ARG A 71 6.18 -5.56 29.50
C ARG A 71 7.45 -5.47 30.35
N LYS A 72 8.60 -5.54 29.67
CA LYS A 72 9.91 -5.26 30.28
C LYS A 72 10.82 -4.55 29.26
N ALA A 73 11.63 -3.61 29.75
CA ALA A 73 12.62 -2.93 28.92
C ALA A 73 13.88 -3.82 28.77
N SER A 74 14.47 -3.82 27.58
CA SER A 74 15.77 -4.41 27.25
C SER A 74 15.92 -5.94 27.40
N SER A 75 14.92 -6.64 27.95
CA SER A 75 14.88 -8.11 28.02
C SER A 75 13.45 -8.63 28.09
N ALA A 76 13.23 -9.87 27.66
CA ALA A 76 11.91 -10.49 27.74
C ALA A 76 11.50 -10.76 29.20
N PRO A 77 10.21 -10.56 29.54
CA PRO A 77 9.65 -11.06 30.79
C PRO A 77 9.79 -12.60 30.85
N ILE A 78 10.20 -13.13 32.00
CA ILE A 78 10.38 -14.57 32.21
C ILE A 78 9.20 -15.24 32.91
N GLY A 79 8.18 -14.45 33.28
CA GLY A 79 6.98 -14.95 33.94
C GLY A 79 5.87 -13.90 34.02
N PRO A 80 4.66 -14.33 34.43
CA PRO A 80 3.48 -13.47 34.47
C PRO A 80 3.50 -12.39 35.57
N GLU A 81 4.55 -12.37 36.37
CA GLU A 81 4.81 -11.35 37.40
C GLU A 81 6.12 -10.59 37.14
N ASP A 82 6.88 -10.91 36.07
CA ASP A 82 8.14 -10.26 35.75
C ASP A 82 7.94 -9.07 34.82
N GLY A 83 8.05 -7.85 35.37
CA GLY A 83 7.92 -6.60 34.64
C GLY A 83 6.64 -5.80 34.97
N THR A 84 6.19 -5.00 34.04
CA THR A 84 4.97 -4.18 34.17
C THR A 84 3.77 -4.92 33.60
N LEU A 85 2.71 -5.07 34.37
CA LEU A 85 1.43 -5.57 33.86
C LEU A 85 0.78 -4.49 32.97
N ILE A 86 0.56 -4.82 31.70
CA ILE A 86 -0.11 -3.94 30.74
C ILE A 86 -1.59 -4.23 30.72
N LEU A 87 -1.99 -5.50 30.65
CA LEU A 87 -3.39 -5.91 30.64
C LEU A 87 -3.51 -7.37 31.09
N ASP A 88 -4.63 -7.67 31.74
CA ASP A 88 -5.13 -9.02 31.96
C ASP A 88 -6.46 -9.18 31.20
N LEU A 89 -6.36 -9.67 29.95
CA LEU A 89 -7.48 -9.83 29.03
C LEU A 89 -8.22 -11.14 29.34
N LYS A 90 -9.45 -11.05 29.84
CA LYS A 90 -10.26 -12.21 30.24
C LYS A 90 -11.05 -12.86 29.11
N ALA A 91 -11.41 -12.09 28.09
CA ALA A 91 -12.20 -12.57 26.94
C ALA A 91 -12.07 -11.64 25.75
N GLY A 92 -12.37 -12.16 24.56
CA GLY A 92 -12.44 -11.39 23.32
C GLY A 92 -11.07 -10.97 22.78
N ASN A 93 -11.09 -9.88 22.00
CA ASN A 93 -9.93 -9.34 21.31
C ASN A 93 -9.78 -7.85 21.63
N ILE A 94 -8.55 -7.38 21.70
CA ILE A 94 -8.17 -5.97 21.64
C ILE A 94 -7.42 -5.70 20.33
N ALA A 95 -7.82 -4.63 19.63
CA ALA A 95 -7.19 -4.25 18.37
C ALA A 95 -6.13 -3.15 18.55
N ASP A 96 -6.34 -2.23 19.51
CA ASP A 96 -5.57 -0.98 19.62
C ASP A 96 -5.32 -0.59 21.10
N LEU A 97 -4.76 -1.48 21.91
CA LEU A 97 -4.27 -1.08 23.23
C LEU A 97 -2.99 -0.26 23.05
N VAL A 98 -2.96 0.96 23.55
CA VAL A 98 -1.76 1.83 23.50
C VAL A 98 -1.05 1.83 24.84
N ASP A 99 0.20 1.35 24.82
CA ASP A 99 1.15 1.50 25.92
C ASP A 99 1.99 2.76 25.66
N SER A 100 1.77 3.83 26.40
CA SER A 100 2.33 5.17 26.19
C SER A 100 3.34 5.57 27.27
N GLY A 101 4.04 6.71 27.07
CA GLY A 101 5.06 7.21 27.98
C GLY A 101 6.37 6.42 27.92
N LEU A 102 6.61 5.73 26.82
CA LEU A 102 7.81 4.95 26.58
C LEU A 102 8.97 5.84 26.11
N VAL A 103 10.19 5.39 26.32
CA VAL A 103 11.40 6.10 25.88
C VAL A 103 11.74 5.64 24.45
N ASN A 104 11.85 6.58 23.52
CA ASN A 104 12.31 6.30 22.17
C ASN A 104 13.74 5.73 22.20
N GLY A 105 14.01 4.75 21.32
CA GLY A 105 15.30 4.06 21.24
C GLY A 105 15.49 2.92 22.25
N VAL A 106 14.56 2.74 23.19
CA VAL A 106 14.58 1.60 24.13
C VAL A 106 13.71 0.48 23.61
N THR A 107 14.26 -0.72 23.47
CA THR A 107 13.49 -1.91 23.07
C THR A 107 12.68 -2.42 24.26
N TYR A 108 11.37 -2.52 24.08
CA TYR A 108 10.46 -3.11 25.04
C TYR A 108 9.97 -4.47 24.54
N TYR A 109 10.01 -5.46 25.43
CA TYR A 109 9.54 -6.82 25.21
C TYR A 109 8.18 -7.00 25.85
N TYR A 110 7.26 -7.62 25.12
CA TYR A 110 5.91 -7.96 25.56
C TYR A 110 5.77 -9.46 25.55
N ALA A 111 5.54 -10.04 26.70
CA ALA A 111 5.23 -11.46 26.84
C ALA A 111 3.74 -11.63 27.07
N PHE A 112 3.12 -12.46 26.27
CA PHE A 112 1.71 -12.82 26.34
C PHE A 112 1.61 -14.19 27.00
N TYR A 113 1.02 -14.26 28.17
CA TYR A 113 0.86 -15.47 28.96
C TYR A 113 -0.60 -15.92 28.97
N PRO A 114 -1.07 -16.74 28.00
CA PRO A 114 -2.37 -17.39 28.10
C PRO A 114 -2.42 -18.24 29.37
N TYR A 115 -3.52 -18.24 30.07
CA TYR A 115 -3.68 -19.05 31.27
C TYR A 115 -5.05 -19.75 31.30
N SER A 116 -5.03 -20.94 31.94
CA SER A 116 -6.25 -21.74 32.08
C SER A 116 -7.13 -21.24 33.25
N ASP A 117 -8.35 -21.74 33.31
CA ASP A 117 -9.28 -21.56 34.42
C ASP A 117 -8.76 -22.13 35.75
N HIS A 118 -7.70 -22.97 35.70
CA HIS A 118 -6.98 -23.48 36.85
C HIS A 118 -5.70 -22.69 37.17
N GLY A 119 -5.46 -21.56 36.49
CA GLY A 119 -4.32 -20.67 36.72
C GLY A 119 -2.98 -21.17 36.17
N VAL A 120 -2.99 -22.13 35.24
CA VAL A 120 -1.78 -22.64 34.58
C VAL A 120 -1.42 -21.76 33.39
N TYR A 121 -0.24 -21.16 33.40
CA TYR A 121 0.25 -20.24 32.36
C TYR A 121 1.01 -20.97 31.26
N ASN A 122 0.90 -20.47 30.02
CA ASN A 122 1.75 -20.87 28.91
C ASN A 122 2.99 -19.97 28.85
N TYR A 123 4.17 -20.55 29.07
CA TYR A 123 5.47 -19.86 29.07
C TYR A 123 6.22 -19.95 27.74
N ASN A 124 5.54 -20.30 26.64
CA ASN A 124 6.22 -20.48 25.36
C ASN A 124 6.77 -19.16 24.83
N MET A 125 8.06 -19.16 24.48
CA MET A 125 8.76 -18.00 23.92
C MET A 125 8.20 -17.50 22.57
N PHE A 126 7.42 -18.31 21.86
CA PHE A 126 6.64 -17.85 20.69
C PHE A 126 5.61 -16.78 21.01
N ASN A 127 5.23 -16.65 22.27
CA ASN A 127 4.31 -15.62 22.76
C ASN A 127 5.03 -14.33 23.19
N VAL A 128 6.28 -14.11 22.80
CA VAL A 128 7.05 -12.91 23.13
C VAL A 128 7.33 -12.10 21.87
N LEU A 129 6.96 -10.84 21.89
CA LEU A 129 7.22 -9.86 20.84
C LEU A 129 8.02 -8.69 21.41
N HIS A 130 8.66 -7.92 20.56
CA HIS A 130 9.34 -6.70 20.97
C HIS A 130 9.15 -5.57 19.95
N ALA A 131 9.25 -4.33 20.43
CA ALA A 131 9.26 -3.15 19.60
C ALA A 131 10.10 -2.04 20.26
N THR A 132 10.64 -1.15 19.43
CA THR A 132 11.44 -0.01 19.88
C THR A 132 10.74 1.28 19.43
N PRO A 133 10.13 2.05 20.34
CA PRO A 133 9.56 3.34 20.01
C PRO A 133 10.60 4.25 19.36
N SER A 134 10.18 5.02 18.38
CA SER A 134 11.03 5.97 17.67
C SER A 134 10.29 7.28 17.40
N PRO A 135 11.00 8.43 17.33
CA PRO A 135 10.39 9.68 16.90
C PRO A 135 9.80 9.53 15.52
N ILE A 136 8.68 10.21 15.27
CA ILE A 136 8.12 10.33 13.93
C ILE A 136 9.15 11.09 13.06
N LYS A 137 9.45 10.53 11.90
CA LYS A 137 10.25 11.20 10.89
C LYS A 137 9.34 11.91 9.91
N TYR A 138 9.79 13.06 9.46
CA TYR A 138 9.07 13.91 8.50
C TYR A 138 9.93 14.17 7.27
N TRP A 139 9.31 14.06 6.10
CA TRP A 139 9.87 14.44 4.80
C TRP A 139 8.97 15.49 4.18
N ALA A 140 9.52 16.44 3.42
CA ALA A 140 8.73 17.47 2.79
C ALA A 140 9.30 17.95 1.46
N PHE A 141 8.43 18.54 0.68
CA PHE A 141 8.82 19.38 -0.44
C PHE A 141 7.90 20.59 -0.57
N ASP A 142 8.48 21.71 -0.99
CA ASP A 142 7.75 22.88 -1.45
C ASP A 142 7.57 22.82 -2.95
N GLN A 143 6.41 23.21 -3.45
CA GLN A 143 6.14 23.41 -4.86
C GLN A 143 5.69 24.84 -5.12
N ASN A 144 6.44 25.57 -5.95
CA ASN A 144 6.11 26.93 -6.39
C ASN A 144 5.45 26.89 -7.77
N PHE A 145 4.17 27.15 -7.84
CA PHE A 145 3.41 27.10 -9.09
C PHE A 145 3.70 28.27 -10.04
N ALA A 146 4.25 29.38 -9.53
CA ALA A 146 4.71 30.49 -10.37
C ALA A 146 5.97 30.12 -11.16
N ASP A 147 6.79 29.20 -10.65
CA ASP A 147 7.90 28.60 -11.37
C ASP A 147 7.41 27.42 -12.20
N LYS A 148 7.25 27.65 -13.48
CA LYS A 148 6.76 26.63 -14.43
C LYS A 148 7.84 25.67 -14.92
N ASN A 149 9.10 25.83 -14.51
CA ASN A 149 10.17 24.91 -14.84
C ASN A 149 10.06 23.65 -13.94
N PRO A 150 9.78 22.47 -14.51
CA PRO A 150 9.58 21.25 -13.73
C PRO A 150 10.81 20.84 -12.90
N ALA A 151 12.00 21.26 -13.29
CA ALA A 151 13.25 20.91 -12.61
C ALA A 151 13.56 21.81 -11.40
N THR A 152 12.91 22.95 -11.25
CA THR A 152 13.18 23.95 -10.20
C THR A 152 11.97 24.29 -9.34
N THR A 153 10.75 24.00 -9.80
CA THR A 153 9.50 24.27 -9.08
C THR A 153 9.42 23.56 -7.73
N ILE A 154 10.17 22.46 -7.53
CA ILE A 154 10.19 21.67 -6.31
C ILE A 154 11.50 21.89 -5.55
N THR A 155 11.39 22.21 -4.26
CA THR A 155 12.53 22.38 -3.36
C THR A 155 12.31 21.57 -2.06
N TYR A 156 13.41 21.25 -1.36
CA TYR A 156 13.31 20.61 -0.05
C TYR A 156 13.51 21.64 1.05
N PRO A 157 12.52 21.85 1.93
CA PRO A 157 12.64 22.80 3.02
C PRO A 157 13.60 22.30 4.11
N THR A 158 14.14 23.23 4.89
CA THR A 158 14.99 22.91 6.04
C THR A 158 14.18 22.33 7.20
N GLY A 159 14.83 21.53 8.06
CA GLY A 159 14.19 20.97 9.24
C GLY A 159 13.52 19.62 9.04
N PHE A 160 13.48 19.10 7.83
CA PHE A 160 12.96 17.79 7.50
C PHE A 160 14.08 16.77 7.25
N THR A 161 13.76 15.48 7.32
CA THR A 161 14.72 14.38 7.14
C THR A 161 15.46 14.49 5.81
N ASN A 162 14.76 14.92 4.76
CA ASN A 162 15.28 15.04 3.40
C ASN A 162 15.88 16.41 3.05
N SER A 163 16.07 17.31 4.00
CA SER A 163 16.58 18.68 3.74
C SER A 163 17.89 18.71 2.95
N ASN A 164 18.74 17.72 3.13
CA ASN A 164 20.04 17.57 2.48
C ASN A 164 20.09 16.47 1.43
N PHE A 165 18.95 15.86 1.06
CA PHE A 165 18.92 14.81 0.05
C PHE A 165 19.09 15.39 -1.35
N ALA A 166 19.76 14.64 -2.22
CA ALA A 166 19.71 14.90 -3.65
C ALA A 166 18.45 14.22 -4.25
N LYS A 167 18.02 14.70 -5.40
CA LYS A 167 16.99 14.00 -6.16
C LYS A 167 17.47 12.62 -6.61
N MET A 168 16.54 11.71 -6.74
CA MET A 168 16.82 10.44 -7.41
C MET A 168 17.18 10.68 -8.89
N LEU A 169 18.15 9.94 -9.37
CA LEU A 169 18.55 9.96 -10.78
C LEU A 169 18.47 8.55 -11.35
N THR A 170 18.04 8.45 -12.59
CA THR A 170 18.01 7.21 -13.34
C THR A 170 18.98 7.29 -14.50
N ASN A 171 19.70 6.20 -14.72
CA ASN A 171 20.63 6.09 -15.84
C ASN A 171 19.98 5.25 -16.94
N GLU A 172 19.66 5.90 -18.06
CA GLU A 172 18.95 5.29 -19.17
C GLU A 172 19.71 4.11 -19.82
N GLY A 173 21.05 4.18 -19.85
CA GLY A 173 21.85 3.15 -20.53
C GLY A 173 22.04 1.87 -19.71
N THR A 174 22.02 1.97 -18.38
CA THR A 174 22.37 0.85 -17.48
C THR A 174 21.21 0.36 -16.64
N GLY A 175 20.07 1.07 -16.62
CA GLY A 175 18.95 0.78 -15.72
C GLY A 175 19.31 0.95 -14.23
N THR A 176 20.43 1.62 -13.93
CA THR A 176 20.86 1.89 -12.56
C THR A 176 20.26 3.18 -12.03
N ALA A 177 20.16 3.28 -10.73
CA ALA A 177 19.67 4.49 -10.05
C ALA A 177 20.70 5.01 -9.04
N THR A 178 20.73 6.34 -8.90
CA THR A 178 21.36 7.01 -7.77
C THR A 178 20.24 7.49 -6.87
N TYR A 179 20.20 7.01 -5.62
CA TYR A 179 19.07 7.25 -4.72
C TYR A 179 19.13 8.62 -4.03
N GLY A 180 20.30 9.23 -3.91
CA GLY A 180 20.44 10.58 -3.35
C GLY A 180 20.13 10.69 -1.84
N GLY A 181 20.09 9.59 -1.11
CA GLY A 181 19.72 9.53 0.30
C GLY A 181 18.34 8.92 0.58
N TRP A 182 17.60 8.53 -0.47
CA TRP A 182 16.24 8.01 -0.37
C TRP A 182 16.13 6.51 -0.09
N GLU A 183 17.26 5.79 0.03
CA GLU A 183 17.28 4.33 0.23
C GLU A 183 16.49 3.90 1.46
N ASP A 184 16.72 4.53 2.61
CA ASP A 184 16.04 4.22 3.86
C ASP A 184 14.56 4.59 3.83
N PHE A 185 14.21 5.68 3.13
CA PHE A 185 12.82 6.06 2.95
C PHE A 185 12.04 4.98 2.18
N LEU A 186 12.61 4.48 1.09
CA LEU A 186 11.97 3.44 0.28
C LEU A 186 11.90 2.08 1.00
N LYS A 187 12.99 1.68 1.68
CA LYS A 187 13.12 0.36 2.31
C LYS A 187 12.50 0.28 3.70
N GLU A 188 12.74 1.28 4.54
CA GLU A 188 12.36 1.22 5.95
C GLU A 188 11.04 1.96 6.23
N THR A 189 10.76 3.06 5.52
CA THR A 189 9.53 3.83 5.71
C THR A 189 8.41 3.31 4.83
N LEU A 190 8.56 3.34 3.51
CA LEU A 190 7.55 2.81 2.60
C LEU A 190 7.52 1.29 2.57
N LYS A 191 8.59 0.62 3.02
CA LYS A 191 8.75 -0.84 3.02
C LYS A 191 8.32 -1.46 1.68
N ASN A 192 8.74 -0.81 0.60
CA ASN A 192 8.30 -1.19 -0.74
C ASN A 192 9.04 -2.44 -1.22
N TYR A 193 8.44 -3.59 -1.01
CA TYR A 193 8.98 -4.91 -1.37
C TYR A 193 8.06 -5.66 -2.33
N PRO A 194 8.61 -6.23 -3.42
CA PRO A 194 7.85 -7.08 -4.34
C PRO A 194 7.62 -8.46 -3.73
N ALA A 195 6.44 -9.02 -3.93
CA ALA A 195 6.02 -10.28 -3.34
C ALA A 195 5.04 -11.05 -4.21
N MET A 196 4.99 -12.36 -4.02
CA MET A 196 3.82 -13.16 -4.35
C MET A 196 2.84 -13.10 -3.19
N VAL A 197 1.59 -12.77 -3.48
CA VAL A 197 0.56 -12.48 -2.49
C VAL A 197 -0.67 -13.36 -2.75
N LYS A 198 -1.19 -13.95 -1.69
CA LYS A 198 -2.41 -14.77 -1.74
C LYS A 198 -3.64 -13.90 -1.99
N LYS A 199 -4.70 -14.46 -2.51
CA LYS A 199 -6.00 -13.78 -2.70
C LYS A 199 -6.59 -13.22 -1.39
N SER A 200 -6.15 -13.72 -0.23
CA SER A 200 -6.50 -13.20 1.09
C SER A 200 -5.87 -11.82 1.41
N GLY A 201 -4.89 -11.38 0.62
CA GLY A 201 -4.09 -10.17 0.89
C GLY A 201 -2.89 -10.41 1.80
N GLU A 202 -2.62 -11.66 2.17
CA GLU A 202 -1.44 -12.05 2.94
C GLU A 202 -0.28 -12.42 2.02
N ILE A 203 0.92 -12.09 2.46
CA ILE A 203 2.14 -12.49 1.74
C ILE A 203 2.26 -14.02 1.69
N ASP A 204 2.70 -14.53 0.56
CA ASP A 204 3.16 -15.92 0.46
C ASP A 204 4.69 -15.97 0.63
N TYR A 205 5.40 -15.19 -0.18
CA TYR A 205 6.84 -14.98 -0.06
C TYR A 205 7.30 -13.71 -0.80
N LEU A 206 8.47 -13.19 -0.41
CA LEU A 206 9.11 -12.05 -1.06
C LEU A 206 9.80 -12.48 -2.37
N LEU A 207 9.70 -11.64 -3.38
CA LEU A 207 10.45 -11.76 -4.63
C LEU A 207 11.83 -11.10 -4.47
N ASN A 208 12.81 -11.59 -5.22
CA ASN A 208 14.11 -10.94 -5.34
C ASN A 208 13.95 -9.63 -6.12
N PRO A 209 14.24 -8.45 -5.54
CA PRO A 209 14.07 -7.18 -6.23
C PRO A 209 14.93 -7.00 -7.49
N ALA A 210 15.99 -7.80 -7.63
CA ALA A 210 16.86 -7.79 -8.82
C ALA A 210 16.45 -8.82 -9.89
N ASP A 211 15.64 -9.83 -9.49
CA ASP A 211 15.19 -10.88 -10.41
C ASP A 211 13.88 -11.49 -9.87
N TYR A 212 12.73 -11.03 -10.33
CA TYR A 212 11.43 -11.49 -9.86
C TYR A 212 11.12 -12.95 -10.18
N THR A 213 11.86 -13.59 -11.07
CA THR A 213 11.74 -15.03 -11.31
C THR A 213 12.29 -15.86 -10.16
N LYS A 214 12.83 -15.22 -9.12
CA LYS A 214 13.41 -15.85 -7.93
C LYS A 214 12.78 -15.32 -6.65
N LYS A 215 12.77 -16.18 -5.65
CA LYS A 215 12.45 -15.81 -4.28
C LYS A 215 13.61 -15.02 -3.68
N LYS A 216 13.30 -14.07 -2.78
CA LYS A 216 14.32 -13.28 -2.04
C LYS A 216 15.20 -14.18 -1.21
N GLU A 217 14.61 -15.16 -0.52
CA GLU A 217 15.33 -16.13 0.29
C GLU A 217 15.66 -17.40 -0.49
N GLY A 218 16.89 -17.87 -0.38
CA GLY A 218 17.36 -19.11 -0.96
C GLY A 218 17.52 -19.14 -2.49
N GLY A 219 17.13 -18.08 -3.20
CA GLY A 219 17.28 -17.96 -4.65
C GLY A 219 16.53 -18.99 -5.51
N ALA A 220 15.60 -19.74 -4.92
CA ALA A 220 14.75 -20.69 -5.64
C ALA A 220 13.82 -19.97 -6.63
N GLY A 221 13.33 -20.69 -7.66
CA GLY A 221 12.36 -20.17 -8.62
C GLY A 221 11.08 -19.66 -7.94
N SER A 222 10.54 -18.56 -8.42
CA SER A 222 9.29 -17.97 -7.96
C SER A 222 8.12 -18.37 -8.88
N ASP A 223 6.91 -18.10 -8.42
CA ASP A 223 5.68 -18.26 -9.21
C ASP A 223 5.34 -17.02 -10.06
N TYR A 224 6.27 -16.09 -10.24
CA TYR A 224 6.05 -14.85 -11.01
C TYR A 224 5.54 -15.09 -12.43
N ASN A 225 5.95 -16.20 -13.06
CA ASN A 225 5.51 -16.63 -14.39
C ASN A 225 4.51 -17.81 -14.36
N ASN A 226 4.01 -18.19 -13.19
CA ASN A 226 3.10 -19.36 -13.04
C ASN A 226 1.64 -18.96 -13.27
N LEU A 227 1.09 -19.28 -14.43
CA LEU A 227 -0.30 -18.98 -14.79
C LEU A 227 -1.35 -19.68 -13.90
N ASN A 228 -0.96 -20.66 -13.11
CA ASN A 228 -1.84 -21.39 -12.20
C ASN A 228 -1.66 -20.97 -10.73
N TYR A 229 -0.85 -19.96 -10.46
CA TYR A 229 -0.67 -19.46 -9.09
C TYR A 229 -1.99 -18.88 -8.54
N ASN A 230 -2.39 -19.33 -7.35
CA ASN A 230 -3.62 -18.86 -6.70
C ASN A 230 -3.40 -17.58 -5.90
N GLY A 231 -3.04 -16.52 -6.58
CA GLY A 231 -2.73 -15.21 -6.03
C GLY A 231 -2.26 -14.28 -7.12
N GLY A 232 -1.37 -13.33 -6.78
CA GLY A 232 -0.81 -12.37 -7.72
C GLY A 232 0.55 -11.85 -7.28
N ALA A 233 1.21 -11.12 -8.19
CA ALA A 233 2.43 -10.40 -7.90
C ALA A 233 2.12 -8.95 -7.56
N PHE A 234 2.52 -8.52 -6.38
CA PHE A 234 2.26 -7.18 -5.86
C PHE A 234 3.49 -6.64 -5.14
N ALA A 235 3.56 -5.33 -5.00
CA ALA A 235 4.54 -4.66 -4.17
C ALA A 235 3.86 -4.00 -2.98
N TRP A 236 4.38 -4.23 -1.77
CA TRP A 236 3.86 -3.58 -0.58
C TRP A 236 4.16 -2.08 -0.61
N LEU A 237 3.20 -1.27 -0.22
CA LEU A 237 3.38 0.14 0.11
C LEU A 237 2.87 0.36 1.52
N ASN A 238 3.78 0.60 2.45
CA ASN A 238 3.44 0.91 3.84
C ASN A 238 2.70 2.23 3.92
N ARG A 239 1.75 2.33 4.86
CA ARG A 239 1.02 3.58 5.12
C ARG A 239 1.98 4.71 5.43
N ILE A 240 1.71 5.84 4.80
CA ILE A 240 2.33 7.12 5.12
C ILE A 240 1.23 8.15 5.37
N TYR A 241 1.49 9.10 6.24
CA TYR A 241 0.57 10.18 6.54
C TYR A 241 1.00 11.43 5.77
N MET A 242 0.05 12.18 5.26
CA MET A 242 0.30 13.35 4.43
C MET A 242 -0.40 14.59 5.00
N LEU A 243 0.28 15.73 4.94
CA LEU A 243 -0.26 17.06 5.20
C LEU A 243 0.09 17.95 4.02
N GLU A 244 -0.91 18.60 3.44
CA GLU A 244 -0.74 19.62 2.41
C GLU A 244 -1.12 21.00 2.96
N THR A 245 -0.24 21.97 2.80
CA THR A 245 -0.49 23.36 3.17
C THR A 245 -0.30 24.24 1.95
N TYR A 246 -1.26 25.10 1.67
CA TYR A 246 -1.22 26.02 0.54
C TYR A 246 -0.96 27.44 1.01
N SER A 247 -0.20 28.23 0.26
CA SER A 247 -0.09 29.68 0.45
C SER A 247 -1.46 30.36 0.31
N GLY A 248 -1.65 31.52 0.93
CA GLY A 248 -2.95 32.20 0.99
C GLY A 248 -3.60 32.46 -0.37
N ASN A 249 -2.82 32.67 -1.42
CA ASN A 249 -3.28 32.83 -2.80
C ASN A 249 -3.20 31.56 -3.65
N LYS A 250 -2.76 30.43 -3.07
CA LYS A 250 -2.55 29.12 -3.74
C LYS A 250 -1.49 29.14 -4.86
N GLU A 251 -0.55 30.05 -4.81
CA GLU A 251 0.58 30.10 -5.75
C GLU A 251 1.74 29.16 -5.33
N SER A 252 1.64 28.54 -4.17
CA SER A 252 2.57 27.52 -3.70
C SER A 252 1.90 26.57 -2.72
N ARG A 253 2.50 25.41 -2.55
CA ARG A 253 2.14 24.44 -1.51
C ARG A 253 3.38 23.83 -0.89
N GLU A 254 3.24 23.41 0.37
CA GLU A 254 4.14 22.49 1.03
C GLU A 254 3.41 21.15 1.22
N VAL A 255 4.08 20.06 0.86
CA VAL A 255 3.60 18.69 1.10
C VAL A 255 4.56 18.03 2.08
N GLN A 256 4.00 17.57 3.19
CA GLN A 256 4.74 16.84 4.22
C GLN A 256 4.26 15.40 4.29
N PHE A 257 5.20 14.49 4.51
CA PHE A 257 4.94 13.09 4.80
C PHE A 257 5.49 12.72 6.18
N ALA A 258 4.78 11.85 6.90
CA ALA A 258 5.19 11.33 8.20
C ALA A 258 5.04 9.80 8.23
N ASP A 259 5.98 9.10 8.89
CA ASP A 259 5.93 7.64 9.08
C ASP A 259 5.01 7.19 10.22
N GLY A 260 4.36 8.13 10.89
CA GLY A 260 3.40 7.87 11.96
C GLY A 260 2.32 8.93 12.03
N PRO A 261 1.27 8.70 12.84
CA PRO A 261 0.19 9.66 13.02
C PRO A 261 0.70 10.92 13.72
N ALA A 262 0.40 12.07 13.14
CA ALA A 262 0.73 13.40 13.67
C ALA A 262 -0.44 14.35 13.47
N ASP A 263 -0.48 15.43 14.26
CA ASP A 263 -1.56 16.42 14.20
C ASP A 263 -1.67 17.05 12.82
N GLY A 264 -2.87 17.02 12.25
CA GLY A 264 -3.16 17.54 10.92
C GLY A 264 -2.83 16.58 9.77
N PHE A 265 -2.09 15.50 10.01
CA PHE A 265 -1.73 14.53 8.98
C PHE A 265 -2.83 13.49 8.76
N THR A 266 -3.03 13.11 7.51
CA THR A 266 -4.07 12.16 7.07
C THR A 266 -3.43 11.01 6.30
N PRO A 267 -3.80 9.73 6.54
CA PRO A 267 -3.33 8.60 5.75
C PRO A 267 -4.11 8.48 4.43
N VAL A 268 -3.88 9.43 3.53
CA VAL A 268 -4.56 9.55 2.24
C VAL A 268 -4.38 8.26 1.43
N GLY A 269 -5.50 7.69 0.96
CA GLY A 269 -5.47 6.45 0.18
C GLY A 269 -5.26 5.15 0.98
N PHE A 270 -5.18 5.23 2.33
CA PHE A 270 -5.00 4.06 3.20
C PHE A 270 -6.23 3.79 4.08
N TYR A 271 -7.42 3.90 3.51
CA TYR A 271 -8.66 3.53 4.17
C TYR A 271 -9.31 2.33 3.46
N ASP A 272 -9.89 1.41 4.23
CA ASP A 272 -10.75 0.36 3.67
C ASP A 272 -12.20 0.87 3.46
N GLY A 273 -13.06 0.00 2.92
CA GLY A 273 -14.47 0.33 2.65
C GLY A 273 -15.28 0.71 3.88
N GLU A 274 -14.79 0.43 5.08
CA GLU A 274 -15.41 0.74 6.37
C GLU A 274 -14.78 1.96 7.06
N ASN A 275 -13.86 2.65 6.38
CA ASN A 275 -13.02 3.75 6.88
C ASN A 275 -12.01 3.35 7.98
N ASN A 276 -11.67 2.08 8.11
CA ASN A 276 -10.56 1.70 8.96
C ASN A 276 -9.25 2.06 8.27
N VAL A 277 -8.27 2.50 9.06
CA VAL A 277 -6.94 2.83 8.55
C VAL A 277 -6.15 1.53 8.34
N LEU A 278 -5.68 1.32 7.11
CA LEU A 278 -4.85 0.18 6.72
C LEU A 278 -3.39 0.41 7.11
N GLU A 279 -2.65 -0.66 7.43
CA GLU A 279 -1.19 -0.58 7.66
C GLU A 279 -0.39 -0.37 6.37
N GLY A 280 -0.99 -0.59 5.22
CA GLY A 280 -0.47 -0.40 3.88
C GLY A 280 -1.38 -1.03 2.85
N ILE A 281 -0.96 -1.02 1.61
CA ILE A 281 -1.67 -1.65 0.48
C ILE A 281 -0.68 -2.39 -0.42
N TRP A 282 -1.19 -3.34 -1.17
CA TRP A 282 -0.45 -4.02 -2.22
C TRP A 282 -0.66 -3.32 -3.56
N LEU A 283 0.38 -2.69 -4.09
CA LEU A 283 0.37 -2.09 -5.43
C LEU A 283 0.54 -3.17 -6.51
N PRO A 284 -0.09 -3.04 -7.68
CA PRO A 284 0.04 -4.00 -8.75
C PRO A 284 1.44 -3.96 -9.37
N MET A 285 2.08 -5.11 -9.53
CA MET A 285 3.32 -5.18 -10.31
C MET A 285 3.06 -5.07 -11.82
N GLY A 286 1.84 -5.35 -12.29
CA GLY A 286 1.44 -5.17 -13.68
C GLY A 286 -0.07 -5.09 -13.89
N TYR A 287 -0.46 -4.92 -15.14
CA TYR A 287 -1.86 -4.84 -15.52
C TYR A 287 -2.57 -6.21 -15.39
N MET A 288 -3.83 -6.20 -14.99
CA MET A 288 -4.66 -7.40 -14.98
C MET A 288 -4.89 -7.93 -16.41
N ASP A 289 -4.88 -9.24 -16.59
CA ASP A 289 -5.18 -9.87 -17.87
C ASP A 289 -6.68 -10.19 -18.05
N ALA A 290 -7.06 -10.64 -19.25
CA ALA A 290 -8.44 -10.97 -19.57
C ALA A 290 -9.01 -12.17 -18.79
N SER A 291 -8.17 -12.96 -18.14
CA SER A 291 -8.57 -14.05 -17.23
C SER A 291 -8.69 -13.59 -15.78
N GLY A 292 -8.56 -12.29 -15.49
CA GLY A 292 -8.63 -11.73 -14.15
C GLY A 292 -7.41 -12.06 -13.29
N ARG A 293 -6.24 -12.31 -13.89
CA ARG A 293 -4.99 -12.56 -13.18
C ARG A 293 -4.22 -11.25 -13.05
N THR A 294 -3.70 -10.99 -11.88
CA THR A 294 -2.83 -9.85 -11.62
C THR A 294 -1.39 -10.26 -11.84
N LEU A 295 -0.69 -9.49 -12.56
CA LEU A 295 0.59 -9.67 -13.17
C LEU A 295 1.16 -11.08 -13.08
N ILE A 296 1.06 -11.75 -14.17
CA ILE A 296 1.92 -12.86 -14.48
C ILE A 296 2.65 -12.45 -15.76
N ALA A 297 3.96 -12.42 -15.71
CA ALA A 297 4.77 -11.90 -16.80
C ALA A 297 4.43 -12.61 -18.12
N GLY A 298 4.39 -11.84 -19.20
CA GLY A 298 4.03 -12.31 -20.53
C GLY A 298 2.53 -12.40 -20.81
N THR A 299 1.64 -12.08 -19.82
CA THR A 299 0.21 -12.00 -20.08
C THR A 299 -0.17 -10.66 -20.72
N THR A 300 -1.10 -10.69 -21.67
CA THR A 300 -1.60 -9.46 -22.30
C THR A 300 -2.60 -8.77 -21.37
N PRO A 301 -2.41 -7.49 -21.06
CA PRO A 301 -3.37 -6.70 -20.30
C PRO A 301 -4.76 -6.75 -20.91
N VAL A 302 -5.79 -6.79 -20.04
CA VAL A 302 -7.18 -6.69 -20.48
C VAL A 302 -7.44 -5.31 -21.06
N ALA A 303 -8.29 -5.26 -22.08
CA ALA A 303 -8.78 -4.02 -22.70
C ALA A 303 -10.20 -4.20 -23.20
N SER A 304 -10.80 -3.12 -23.71
CA SER A 304 -12.13 -3.13 -24.32
C SER A 304 -13.22 -3.70 -23.39
N LYS A 305 -13.18 -3.29 -22.13
CA LYS A 305 -14.18 -3.62 -21.11
C LYS A 305 -14.85 -2.37 -20.59
N THR A 306 -16.13 -2.48 -20.26
CA THR A 306 -16.83 -1.45 -19.49
C THR A 306 -16.38 -1.48 -18.03
N CYS A 307 -16.65 -0.41 -17.27
CA CYS A 307 -16.30 -0.33 -15.86
C CYS A 307 -16.86 -1.51 -15.03
N ASP A 308 -18.11 -1.91 -15.28
CA ASP A 308 -18.73 -3.05 -14.58
C ASP A 308 -18.10 -4.39 -14.99
N GLN A 309 -17.68 -4.56 -16.24
CA GLN A 309 -16.96 -5.75 -16.68
C GLN A 309 -15.57 -5.85 -16.04
N GLU A 310 -14.87 -4.73 -15.91
CA GLU A 310 -13.60 -4.66 -15.19
C GLU A 310 -13.78 -4.96 -13.70
N LYS A 311 -14.84 -4.38 -13.09
CA LYS A 311 -15.22 -4.67 -11.70
C LYS A 311 -15.48 -6.16 -11.47
N ALA A 312 -16.18 -6.80 -12.39
CA ALA A 312 -16.45 -8.25 -12.30
C ALA A 312 -15.16 -9.10 -12.36
N LEU A 313 -14.15 -8.71 -13.15
CA LEU A 313 -12.85 -9.37 -13.17
C LEU A 313 -12.11 -9.20 -11.82
N ILE A 314 -12.13 -7.98 -11.27
CA ILE A 314 -11.52 -7.67 -9.98
C ILE A 314 -12.17 -8.48 -8.86
N ASP A 315 -13.50 -8.53 -8.79
CA ASP A 315 -14.25 -9.31 -7.80
C ASP A 315 -14.01 -10.81 -7.95
N GLY A 316 -13.90 -11.29 -9.18
CA GLY A 316 -13.55 -12.68 -9.47
C GLY A 316 -12.14 -13.06 -9.03
N PHE A 317 -11.21 -12.10 -8.99
CA PHE A 317 -9.88 -12.33 -8.45
C PHE A 317 -9.91 -12.46 -6.93
N SER A 318 -10.42 -11.43 -6.23
CA SER A 318 -10.48 -11.43 -4.76
C SER A 318 -11.51 -10.42 -4.24
N SER A 319 -12.23 -10.78 -3.17
CA SER A 319 -13.09 -9.83 -2.43
C SER A 319 -12.32 -8.64 -1.81
N ARG A 320 -10.99 -8.74 -1.72
CA ARG A 320 -10.10 -7.68 -1.23
C ARG A 320 -9.48 -6.84 -2.33
N ALA A 321 -9.65 -7.24 -3.59
CA ALA A 321 -9.12 -6.52 -4.73
C ALA A 321 -9.95 -5.25 -5.01
N ARG A 322 -9.27 -4.19 -5.43
CA ARG A 322 -9.86 -2.89 -5.78
C ARG A 322 -9.19 -2.35 -7.04
N PHE A 323 -9.84 -1.42 -7.73
CA PHE A 323 -9.14 -0.65 -8.76
C PHE A 323 -7.97 0.12 -8.13
N LEU A 324 -6.89 0.30 -8.87
CA LEU A 324 -5.88 1.30 -8.56
C LEU A 324 -6.45 2.67 -8.96
N GLY A 325 -6.83 3.48 -8.00
CA GLY A 325 -7.50 4.75 -8.28
C GLY A 325 -7.82 5.52 -6.99
N GLY A 326 -8.47 6.66 -7.16
CA GLY A 326 -8.85 7.53 -6.06
C GLY A 326 -7.67 8.21 -5.36
N PRO A 327 -7.76 8.45 -4.05
CA PRO A 327 -6.77 9.25 -3.31
C PRO A 327 -5.34 8.70 -3.34
N ILE A 328 -5.15 7.37 -3.45
CA ILE A 328 -3.79 6.80 -3.50
C ILE A 328 -2.99 7.29 -4.72
N MET A 329 -3.66 7.59 -5.83
CA MET A 329 -2.98 8.14 -7.02
C MET A 329 -2.39 9.53 -6.75
N ASN A 330 -3.05 10.32 -5.92
CA ASN A 330 -2.56 11.64 -5.51
C ASN A 330 -1.32 11.51 -4.61
N VAL A 331 -1.31 10.53 -3.69
CA VAL A 331 -0.13 10.23 -2.85
C VAL A 331 1.04 9.73 -3.69
N LEU A 332 0.80 8.79 -4.61
CA LEU A 332 1.85 8.23 -5.47
C LEU A 332 2.50 9.34 -6.32
N ARG A 333 1.69 10.24 -6.91
CA ARG A 333 2.20 11.41 -7.65
C ARG A 333 3.10 12.28 -6.76
N ASP A 334 2.65 12.62 -5.56
CA ASP A 334 3.40 13.52 -4.68
C ASP A 334 4.67 12.86 -4.12
N LEU A 335 4.66 11.55 -3.91
CA LEU A 335 5.88 10.79 -3.61
C LEU A 335 6.87 10.84 -4.78
N GLU A 336 6.40 10.69 -6.03
CA GLU A 336 7.25 10.82 -7.22
C GLU A 336 7.84 12.22 -7.33
N TYR A 337 7.03 13.26 -7.16
CA TYR A 337 7.49 14.65 -7.17
C TYR A 337 8.58 14.89 -6.12
N MET A 338 8.40 14.36 -4.92
CA MET A 338 9.40 14.46 -3.86
C MET A 338 10.69 13.70 -4.20
N LEU A 339 10.60 12.45 -4.61
CA LEU A 339 11.76 11.59 -4.90
C LEU A 339 12.62 12.14 -6.04
N PHE A 340 11.98 12.58 -7.11
CA PHE A 340 12.67 13.07 -8.31
C PHE A 340 12.92 14.58 -8.30
N LYS A 341 12.36 15.31 -7.33
CA LYS A 341 12.46 16.78 -7.24
C LYS A 341 12.08 17.44 -8.57
N SER A 342 10.98 16.98 -9.16
CA SER A 342 10.51 17.40 -10.47
C SER A 342 9.03 17.09 -10.63
N THR A 343 8.33 17.87 -11.45
CA THR A 343 6.97 17.55 -11.91
C THR A 343 6.95 16.79 -13.24
N ASP A 344 8.04 16.79 -13.99
CA ASP A 344 8.20 16.00 -15.20
C ASP A 344 8.73 14.60 -14.85
N ILE A 345 7.84 13.71 -14.45
CA ILE A 345 8.21 12.36 -14.02
C ILE A 345 8.60 11.49 -15.21
N GLN A 346 8.02 11.70 -16.37
CA GLN A 346 8.42 10.98 -17.58
C GLN A 346 9.89 11.25 -17.95
N LEU A 347 10.33 12.51 -17.86
CA LEU A 347 11.74 12.83 -18.10
C LEU A 347 12.65 12.22 -17.03
N GLN A 348 12.22 12.13 -15.79
CA GLN A 348 13.03 11.63 -14.67
C GLN A 348 13.02 10.09 -14.57
N ALA A 349 11.84 9.48 -14.60
CA ALA A 349 11.64 8.04 -14.37
C ALA A 349 11.49 7.22 -15.66
N GLY A 350 11.21 7.88 -16.77
CA GLY A 350 11.04 7.27 -18.08
C GLY A 350 9.65 7.40 -18.67
N HIS A 351 9.58 7.45 -19.99
CA HIS A 351 8.32 7.61 -20.73
C HIS A 351 7.48 6.32 -20.78
N GLY A 352 8.07 5.18 -20.50
CA GLY A 352 7.37 3.92 -20.68
C GLY A 352 6.99 3.67 -22.14
N ARG A 353 5.84 3.04 -22.32
CA ARG A 353 5.29 2.73 -23.62
C ARG A 353 4.35 3.81 -24.16
N CYS A 354 4.14 4.90 -23.48
CA CYS A 354 3.21 5.95 -23.88
C CYS A 354 3.56 6.58 -25.24
N ASN A 355 4.84 6.56 -25.64
CA ASN A 355 5.31 7.10 -26.93
C ASN A 355 5.49 6.01 -28.01
N ALA A 356 4.58 5.05 -28.10
CA ALA A 356 4.63 3.98 -29.07
C ALA A 356 3.84 4.26 -30.36
N GLY A 357 3.26 5.47 -30.49
CA GLY A 357 2.29 5.77 -31.53
C GLY A 357 1.04 4.87 -31.39
N SER A 358 0.17 4.82 -32.36
CA SER A 358 -1.07 4.01 -32.34
C SER A 358 -0.84 2.48 -32.30
N GLN A 359 0.15 2.02 -31.55
CA GLN A 359 0.50 0.59 -31.45
C GLN A 359 -0.33 -0.10 -30.38
N ALA A 360 -0.64 -1.37 -30.65
CA ALA A 360 -1.37 -2.21 -29.73
C ALA A 360 -0.69 -2.36 -28.37
N VAL A 361 -1.50 -2.51 -27.34
CA VAL A 361 -1.04 -2.92 -26.01
C VAL A 361 -0.29 -4.24 -26.10
N VAL A 362 0.88 -4.29 -25.48
CA VAL A 362 1.74 -5.49 -25.49
C VAL A 362 1.67 -6.22 -24.15
N ALA A 363 2.14 -7.47 -24.16
CA ALA A 363 2.20 -8.28 -22.95
C ALA A 363 3.07 -7.61 -21.86
N ASN A 364 2.71 -7.87 -20.60
CA ASN A 364 3.49 -7.49 -19.45
C ASN A 364 4.93 -8.03 -19.60
N ALA A 365 5.92 -7.22 -19.25
CA ALA A 365 7.32 -7.60 -19.41
C ALA A 365 7.70 -8.73 -18.46
N VAL A 366 8.47 -9.68 -18.97
CA VAL A 366 9.18 -10.66 -18.15
C VAL A 366 10.43 -9.99 -17.61
N VAL A 367 10.54 -9.88 -16.29
CA VAL A 367 11.71 -9.33 -15.62
C VAL A 367 12.56 -10.47 -15.10
N ALA A 368 13.60 -10.84 -15.84
CA ALA A 368 14.58 -11.84 -15.48
C ALA A 368 15.97 -11.20 -15.36
N ASN A 369 16.84 -11.81 -14.53
CA ASN A 369 18.28 -11.51 -14.42
C ASN A 369 18.61 -10.06 -14.03
N GLY A 370 17.82 -9.43 -13.21
CA GLY A 370 18.07 -8.04 -12.79
C GLY A 370 17.92 -6.99 -13.89
N ALA A 371 17.62 -7.43 -15.11
CA ALA A 371 17.22 -6.55 -16.21
C ALA A 371 15.81 -6.02 -15.93
N VAL A 372 15.66 -5.31 -14.83
CA VAL A 372 14.55 -4.43 -14.63
C VAL A 372 14.73 -3.36 -15.70
N GLU A 373 14.02 -3.50 -16.82
CA GLU A 373 14.01 -2.46 -17.82
C GLU A 373 13.52 -1.19 -17.13
N GLY A 374 14.49 -0.33 -16.96
CA GLY A 374 14.33 1.09 -16.83
C GLY A 374 13.66 1.63 -15.57
N TRP A 375 14.47 2.21 -14.77
CA TRP A 375 14.09 3.42 -14.09
C TRP A 375 13.74 4.51 -15.10
N LYS A 376 14.50 4.59 -16.18
CA LYS A 376 14.30 5.51 -17.26
C LYS A 376 14.27 4.70 -18.55
N GLY A 377 13.10 4.49 -19.05
CA GLY A 377 12.94 3.77 -20.27
C GLY A 377 13.08 4.59 -21.51
N THR A 378 13.53 3.88 -22.52
CA THR A 378 13.43 4.38 -23.89
C THR A 378 12.00 4.31 -24.36
N ASN A 379 11.59 5.27 -25.19
CA ASN A 379 10.31 5.30 -25.87
C ASN A 379 9.89 3.93 -26.42
N SER A 380 8.63 3.60 -26.31
CA SER A 380 8.00 2.41 -26.87
C SER A 380 8.25 1.08 -26.13
N LYS A 381 8.83 1.08 -24.92
CA LYS A 381 9.06 -0.16 -24.15
C LYS A 381 8.17 -0.26 -22.94
N THR A 382 7.71 -1.47 -22.65
CA THR A 382 7.10 -1.80 -21.36
C THR A 382 8.15 -1.69 -20.26
N GLN A 383 7.83 -0.96 -19.20
CA GLN A 383 8.78 -0.64 -18.14
C GLN A 383 8.22 -0.91 -16.77
N MET A 384 9.14 -1.18 -15.85
CA MET A 384 8.88 -1.29 -14.45
C MET A 384 9.26 0.03 -13.75
N ASN A 385 8.32 0.64 -13.03
CA ASN A 385 8.68 1.65 -12.05
C ASN A 385 9.39 0.94 -10.90
N LYS A 386 10.69 1.06 -10.85
CA LYS A 386 11.54 0.24 -9.99
C LYS A 386 11.37 0.56 -8.50
N TYR A 387 11.08 1.79 -8.16
CA TYR A 387 10.90 2.20 -6.76
C TYR A 387 9.50 1.88 -6.21
N PHE A 388 8.51 1.61 -7.10
CA PHE A 388 7.23 1.03 -6.72
C PHE A 388 7.05 -0.41 -7.20
N HIS A 389 8.03 -0.99 -7.89
CA HIS A 389 7.97 -2.33 -8.47
C HIS A 389 6.71 -2.53 -9.33
N SER A 390 6.33 -1.55 -10.12
CA SER A 390 5.08 -1.54 -10.87
C SER A 390 5.28 -1.19 -12.34
N GLN A 391 4.77 -2.03 -13.23
CA GLN A 391 4.67 -1.68 -14.66
C GLN A 391 3.51 -0.72 -14.92
N VAL A 392 2.44 -0.78 -14.15
CA VAL A 392 1.30 0.11 -14.29
C VAL A 392 1.72 1.57 -14.10
N LEU A 393 2.58 1.82 -13.07
CA LEU A 393 3.10 3.14 -12.74
C LEU A 393 4.34 3.54 -13.56
N GLY A 394 4.88 2.67 -14.40
CA GLY A 394 6.10 2.95 -15.18
C GLY A 394 5.94 2.82 -16.70
N SER A 395 4.99 2.01 -17.13
CA SER A 395 4.80 1.72 -18.56
C SER A 395 3.86 2.70 -19.27
N TYR A 396 2.85 3.20 -18.59
CA TYR A 396 1.79 4.07 -19.14
C TYR A 396 1.18 3.58 -20.46
N GLN A 397 1.19 2.26 -20.69
CA GLN A 397 0.74 1.72 -21.98
C GLN A 397 -0.79 1.64 -22.13
N GLN A 398 -1.50 1.68 -21.02
CA GLN A 398 -2.96 1.75 -20.96
C GLN A 398 -3.39 2.75 -19.93
N TRP A 399 -4.41 3.54 -20.25
CA TRP A 399 -5.20 4.21 -19.24
C TRP A 399 -5.70 3.21 -18.21
N ILE A 400 -5.67 3.56 -16.95
CA ILE A 400 -6.34 2.77 -15.91
C ILE A 400 -7.63 3.48 -15.51
N ARG A 401 -8.69 2.69 -15.38
CA ARG A 401 -9.97 3.21 -14.91
C ARG A 401 -9.93 3.45 -13.41
N ASP A 402 -10.40 4.65 -13.03
CA ASP A 402 -10.50 5.09 -11.63
C ASP A 402 -11.97 5.40 -11.27
N PRO A 403 -12.78 4.38 -10.95
CA PRO A 403 -14.19 4.58 -10.61
C PRO A 403 -14.40 5.21 -9.23
N TYR A 404 -13.34 5.45 -8.48
CA TYR A 404 -13.39 6.19 -7.22
C TYR A 404 -13.35 7.70 -7.42
N THR A 405 -13.05 8.16 -8.62
CA THR A 405 -13.17 9.56 -9.06
C THR A 405 -14.19 9.61 -10.19
N ILE A 406 -15.33 10.23 -9.94
CA ILE A 406 -16.44 10.31 -10.88
C ILE A 406 -16.99 11.73 -10.99
N THR A 407 -17.65 12.03 -12.09
CA THR A 407 -18.46 13.25 -12.22
C THR A 407 -19.91 12.89 -12.43
N ILE A 408 -20.81 13.58 -11.75
CA ILE A 408 -22.25 13.42 -11.89
C ILE A 408 -22.86 14.80 -12.14
N GLY A 409 -23.42 15.03 -13.34
CA GLY A 409 -24.02 16.32 -13.69
C GLY A 409 -23.04 17.50 -13.56
N GLY A 410 -21.76 17.29 -13.87
CA GLY A 410 -20.72 18.32 -13.75
C GLY A 410 -20.12 18.51 -12.35
N VAL A 411 -20.51 17.70 -11.39
CA VAL A 411 -19.93 17.73 -10.02
C VAL A 411 -18.99 16.55 -9.87
N GLU A 412 -17.74 16.84 -9.58
CA GLU A 412 -16.74 15.81 -9.27
C GLU A 412 -16.91 15.31 -7.85
N LYS A 413 -16.87 13.99 -7.70
CA LYS A 413 -16.95 13.28 -6.42
C LYS A 413 -15.87 12.21 -6.35
N MET A 414 -15.31 11.99 -5.17
CA MET A 414 -14.27 11.00 -4.94
C MET A 414 -14.58 10.12 -3.72
N SER A 415 -14.35 8.81 -3.86
CA SER A 415 -14.44 7.87 -2.75
C SER A 415 -13.14 7.91 -1.94
N PRO A 416 -13.18 8.16 -0.63
CA PRO A 416 -11.98 8.19 0.20
C PRO A 416 -11.46 6.80 0.58
N ASN A 417 -12.21 5.73 0.31
CA ASN A 417 -12.04 4.41 0.95
C ASN A 417 -12.31 3.21 0.04
N TYR A 418 -12.13 3.35 -1.29
CA TYR A 418 -12.32 2.28 -2.28
C TYR A 418 -13.73 1.66 -2.36
N ASN A 419 -14.76 2.33 -1.86
CA ASN A 419 -16.15 1.93 -2.11
C ASN A 419 -16.53 2.23 -3.55
N TYR A 420 -16.91 1.19 -4.29
CA TYR A 420 -17.35 1.30 -5.67
C TYR A 420 -18.84 1.67 -5.72
N ASN A 421 -19.16 2.85 -6.21
CA ASN A 421 -20.55 3.29 -6.38
C ASN A 421 -20.66 4.36 -7.47
N LEU A 422 -21.08 3.96 -8.67
CA LEU A 422 -21.23 4.89 -9.79
C LEU A 422 -22.39 5.90 -9.63
N ALA A 423 -23.29 5.69 -8.67
CA ALA A 423 -24.26 6.71 -8.26
C ALA A 423 -23.67 7.76 -7.30
N GLY A 424 -22.43 7.59 -6.87
CA GLY A 424 -21.72 8.52 -6.00
C GLY A 424 -22.18 8.54 -4.54
N ASN A 425 -22.93 7.52 -4.10
CA ASN A 425 -23.32 7.40 -2.70
C ASN A 425 -22.10 7.07 -1.84
N GLY A 426 -21.89 7.84 -0.78
CA GLY A 426 -20.70 7.73 0.07
C GLY A 426 -19.45 8.41 -0.48
N TYR A 427 -19.50 8.99 -1.70
CA TYR A 427 -18.42 9.79 -2.24
C TYR A 427 -18.48 11.23 -1.71
N ILE A 428 -17.33 11.82 -1.50
CA ILE A 428 -17.18 13.22 -1.08
C ILE A 428 -17.17 14.11 -2.33
N ASN A 429 -17.88 15.23 -2.29
CA ASN A 429 -17.74 16.27 -3.32
C ASN A 429 -16.30 16.79 -3.29
N ALA A 430 -15.60 16.70 -4.42
CA ALA A 430 -14.21 17.10 -4.52
C ALA A 430 -13.98 18.61 -4.34
N GLY A 431 -15.04 19.42 -4.46
CA GLY A 431 -14.97 20.88 -4.28
C GLY A 431 -14.31 21.61 -5.45
N VAL A 432 -14.21 20.95 -6.61
CA VAL A 432 -13.61 21.53 -7.81
C VAL A 432 -14.66 21.96 -8.81
N THR A 433 -14.35 23.00 -9.58
CA THR A 433 -15.15 23.43 -10.73
C THR A 433 -14.59 22.81 -12.01
N LEU A 434 -15.40 22.01 -12.67
CA LEU A 434 -15.02 21.40 -13.94
C LEU A 434 -15.09 22.42 -15.07
N ALA A 435 -14.09 22.41 -15.94
CA ALA A 435 -14.15 23.19 -17.18
C ALA A 435 -15.10 22.52 -18.18
N THR A 436 -15.81 23.33 -18.93
CA THR A 436 -16.83 22.90 -19.91
C THR A 436 -16.30 22.77 -21.35
N SER A 437 -15.02 23.09 -21.56
CA SER A 437 -14.36 22.99 -22.85
C SER A 437 -14.11 21.51 -23.23
N SER A 438 -14.11 21.20 -24.50
CA SER A 438 -13.67 19.90 -25.05
C SER A 438 -12.17 19.85 -25.38
N ALA A 439 -11.44 20.94 -25.13
CA ALA A 439 -10.01 21.02 -25.39
C ALA A 439 -9.19 20.28 -24.33
N TRP A 440 -7.94 19.97 -24.67
CA TRP A 440 -6.97 19.46 -23.70
C TRP A 440 -6.48 20.59 -22.79
N TRP A 441 -6.21 20.24 -21.52
CA TRP A 441 -5.61 21.14 -20.56
C TRP A 441 -4.19 20.67 -20.18
N TYR A 442 -3.37 21.61 -19.81
CA TYR A 442 -2.06 21.40 -19.22
C TYR A 442 -1.95 22.34 -18.02
N ALA A 443 -2.09 21.78 -16.83
CA ALA A 443 -2.08 22.61 -15.62
C ALA A 443 -0.66 22.97 -15.19
N SER A 444 -0.53 24.08 -14.50
CA SER A 444 0.64 24.38 -13.68
C SER A 444 0.34 24.31 -12.19
N HIS A 445 -0.93 24.22 -11.80
CA HIS A 445 -1.37 24.18 -10.41
C HIS A 445 -1.99 22.83 -10.01
N LEU A 446 -1.71 22.44 -8.79
CA LEU A 446 -2.50 21.46 -8.06
C LEU A 446 -3.39 22.19 -7.06
N ILE A 447 -4.62 21.73 -6.90
CA ILE A 447 -5.59 22.33 -5.98
C ILE A 447 -5.97 21.33 -4.88
N PRO A 448 -6.10 21.80 -3.63
CA PRO A 448 -6.60 20.95 -2.56
C PRO A 448 -8.03 20.53 -2.83
N LEU A 449 -8.35 19.28 -2.55
CA LEU A 449 -9.71 18.79 -2.56
C LEU A 449 -10.43 19.16 -1.26
N ALA A 450 -11.76 19.07 -1.25
CA ALA A 450 -12.57 19.56 -0.14
C ALA A 450 -12.38 18.81 1.19
N ASP A 451 -11.85 17.59 1.14
CA ASP A 451 -11.52 16.77 2.32
C ASP A 451 -10.05 16.36 2.26
N PRO A 452 -9.27 16.53 3.35
CA PRO A 452 -7.87 16.11 3.40
C PRO A 452 -7.62 14.63 3.06
N LYS A 453 -8.62 13.76 3.23
CA LYS A 453 -8.54 12.34 2.84
C LYS A 453 -8.40 12.12 1.34
N LEU A 454 -8.71 13.12 0.55
CA LEU A 454 -8.65 13.06 -0.91
C LEU A 454 -7.32 13.54 -1.48
N GLY A 455 -6.57 14.38 -0.73
CA GLY A 455 -5.34 15.04 -1.20
C GLY A 455 -5.63 16.18 -2.17
N SER A 456 -4.85 16.28 -3.22
CA SER A 456 -4.93 17.32 -4.24
C SER A 456 -4.97 16.74 -5.66
N GLN A 457 -5.41 17.54 -6.61
CA GLN A 457 -5.43 17.16 -8.02
C GLN A 457 -5.05 18.33 -8.95
N PRO A 458 -4.71 18.03 -10.22
CA PRO A 458 -4.50 19.07 -11.21
C PRO A 458 -5.73 19.96 -11.38
N LYS A 459 -5.51 21.26 -11.41
CA LYS A 459 -6.53 22.22 -11.79
C LYS A 459 -6.77 22.15 -13.30
N GLN A 460 -8.01 22.04 -13.71
CA GLN A 460 -8.37 22.02 -15.13
C GLN A 460 -8.17 23.41 -15.74
N GLU A 461 -6.96 23.72 -16.13
CA GLU A 461 -6.56 24.98 -16.75
C GLU A 461 -5.50 24.72 -17.83
N ASN A 462 -5.28 25.70 -18.69
CA ASN A 462 -4.28 25.62 -19.75
C ASN A 462 -3.17 26.65 -19.52
N THR A 463 -2.42 26.46 -18.42
CA THR A 463 -1.34 27.37 -17.97
C THR A 463 0.04 26.72 -18.02
N GLY A 464 0.09 25.42 -18.27
CA GLY A 464 1.30 24.61 -18.47
C GLY A 464 1.42 24.09 -19.90
N SER A 465 2.27 23.08 -20.08
CA SER A 465 2.48 22.33 -21.32
C SER A 465 3.08 20.96 -20.99
N THR A 466 3.38 20.14 -21.98
CA THR A 466 4.11 18.86 -21.80
C THR A 466 5.53 19.03 -21.22
N THR A 467 6.06 20.24 -21.15
CA THR A 467 7.41 20.54 -20.65
C THR A 467 7.43 21.63 -19.59
N THR A 468 6.29 22.15 -19.19
CA THR A 468 6.16 23.20 -18.19
C THR A 468 4.98 22.97 -17.26
N GLY A 469 5.08 23.45 -16.03
CA GLY A 469 4.06 23.27 -15.01
C GLY A 469 4.06 21.85 -14.44
N ILE A 470 2.95 21.12 -14.54
CA ILE A 470 2.84 19.73 -14.05
C ILE A 470 3.32 18.72 -15.11
N CYS A 471 3.51 19.17 -16.35
CA CYS A 471 3.91 18.40 -17.54
C CYS A 471 2.88 17.37 -18.04
N ASP A 472 1.98 16.91 -17.19
CA ASP A 472 0.91 16.01 -17.52
C ASP A 472 -0.37 16.79 -17.87
N GLY A 473 -1.26 16.17 -18.62
CA GLY A 473 -2.50 16.81 -19.10
C GLY A 473 -3.70 15.87 -19.12
N GLY A 474 -4.77 16.36 -19.68
CA GLY A 474 -6.00 15.62 -19.92
C GLY A 474 -7.03 16.47 -20.66
N PRO A 475 -8.08 15.88 -21.21
CA PRO A 475 -9.19 16.65 -21.72
C PRO A 475 -10.02 17.21 -20.57
N TYR A 476 -10.69 18.33 -20.83
CA TYR A 476 -11.64 18.90 -19.90
C TYR A 476 -12.79 17.93 -19.60
N GLY A 477 -13.29 17.96 -18.36
CA GLY A 477 -14.41 17.14 -17.95
C GLY A 477 -15.69 17.44 -18.72
N ASN A 478 -16.42 16.41 -19.10
CA ASN A 478 -17.76 16.55 -19.64
C ASN A 478 -18.76 16.71 -18.49
N THR A 479 -19.59 17.76 -18.55
CA THR A 479 -20.56 18.08 -17.50
C THR A 479 -21.87 17.30 -17.60
N SER A 480 -22.07 16.47 -18.64
CA SER A 480 -23.30 15.70 -18.83
C SER A 480 -23.18 14.26 -18.33
N GLY A 481 -24.23 13.75 -17.68
CA GLY A 481 -24.30 12.36 -17.24
C GLY A 481 -23.31 11.99 -16.12
N THR A 482 -23.02 10.70 -16.02
CA THR A 482 -22.00 10.15 -15.10
C THR A 482 -20.75 9.78 -15.89
N LYS A 483 -19.61 10.30 -15.49
CA LYS A 483 -18.31 9.98 -16.05
C LYS A 483 -17.42 9.33 -14.98
N VAL A 484 -16.51 8.50 -15.42
CA VAL A 484 -15.52 7.81 -14.57
C VAL A 484 -14.15 8.31 -14.98
N ALA A 485 -13.30 8.63 -14.02
CA ALA A 485 -11.94 9.04 -14.34
C ALA A 485 -11.14 7.91 -14.95
N ILE A 486 -10.21 8.28 -15.84
CA ILE A 486 -9.09 7.43 -16.26
C ILE A 486 -7.79 8.19 -16.00
N ARG A 487 -6.73 7.46 -15.70
CA ARG A 487 -5.46 8.02 -15.19
C ARG A 487 -4.26 7.38 -15.87
N LEU A 488 -3.10 7.98 -15.65
CA LEU A 488 -1.76 7.61 -16.09
C LEU A 488 -1.53 7.91 -17.58
N GLY A 489 -2.03 7.11 -18.48
CA GLY A 489 -1.83 7.32 -19.90
C GLY A 489 -1.92 6.06 -20.74
N SER A 490 -1.79 6.21 -22.05
CA SER A 490 -1.80 5.09 -22.97
C SER A 490 -0.69 5.17 -24.01
N CYS A 491 -0.41 4.05 -24.68
CA CYS A 491 0.60 3.98 -25.73
C CYS A 491 0.34 4.91 -26.94
N HIS A 492 -0.75 5.67 -26.92
CA HIS A 492 -1.17 6.57 -27.99
C HIS A 492 -0.83 8.06 -27.72
N TYR A 493 -0.66 8.47 -26.46
CA TYR A 493 -0.75 9.89 -26.08
C TYR A 493 0.59 10.58 -25.73
N ASP A 494 1.71 9.88 -25.77
CA ASP A 494 3.06 10.47 -25.67
C ASP A 494 3.32 11.24 -24.34
N LEU A 495 3.82 12.47 -24.45
CA LEU A 495 4.36 13.25 -23.32
C LEU A 495 3.28 13.87 -22.40
N ILE A 496 2.01 13.69 -22.68
CA ILE A 496 0.94 14.17 -21.81
C ILE A 496 0.58 13.19 -20.69
N ASP A 497 1.08 11.97 -20.81
CA ASP A 497 0.83 10.89 -19.88
C ASP A 497 1.74 10.99 -18.65
N GLY A 498 1.22 10.63 -17.49
CA GLY A 498 2.02 10.65 -16.26
C GLY A 498 1.18 10.53 -15.00
N PRO A 499 1.82 10.65 -13.83
CA PRO A 499 1.14 10.43 -12.55
C PRO A 499 0.08 11.47 -12.21
N ALA A 500 0.13 12.66 -12.82
CA ALA A 500 -0.86 13.70 -12.63
C ALA A 500 -1.95 13.72 -13.71
N THR A 501 -1.87 12.87 -14.71
CA THR A 501 -2.90 12.81 -15.75
C THR A 501 -4.24 12.42 -15.17
N LEU A 502 -5.27 13.18 -15.52
CA LEU A 502 -6.64 12.99 -15.06
C LEU A 502 -7.63 13.31 -16.19
N TYR A 503 -8.30 12.28 -16.66
CA TYR A 503 -9.31 12.36 -17.71
C TYR A 503 -10.70 12.13 -17.12
N LEU A 504 -11.58 13.13 -17.14
CA LEU A 504 -12.89 13.11 -16.47
C LEU A 504 -14.08 13.08 -17.43
N SER A 505 -13.89 12.68 -18.67
CA SER A 505 -14.97 12.64 -19.66
C SER A 505 -15.32 11.24 -20.19
N ASP A 506 -14.70 10.17 -19.64
CA ASP A 506 -15.00 8.79 -20.04
C ASP A 506 -16.29 8.28 -19.40
N GLU A 507 -17.11 7.54 -20.15
CA GLU A 507 -18.33 6.94 -19.62
C GLU A 507 -18.04 5.59 -18.97
N ALA A 508 -18.76 5.25 -17.91
CA ALA A 508 -18.65 3.92 -17.29
C ALA A 508 -18.96 2.78 -18.28
N SER A 509 -19.79 3.05 -19.30
CA SER A 509 -20.12 2.13 -20.39
C SER A 509 -19.10 2.10 -21.52
N SER A 510 -18.14 3.01 -21.56
CA SER A 510 -17.08 3.03 -22.58
C SER A 510 -16.22 1.77 -22.48
N ALA A 511 -15.83 1.25 -23.64
CA ALA A 511 -15.00 0.06 -23.77
C ALA A 511 -13.91 0.34 -24.80
N SER A 512 -12.80 0.95 -24.37
CA SER A 512 -11.69 1.32 -25.24
C SER A 512 -10.57 0.29 -25.20
N TRP A 513 -9.91 0.12 -26.34
CA TRP A 513 -8.80 -0.82 -26.49
C TRP A 513 -7.55 -0.42 -25.68
N ASP A 514 -7.42 0.84 -25.33
CA ASP A 514 -6.30 1.41 -24.59
C ASP A 514 -6.65 1.71 -23.11
N VAL A 515 -7.83 1.28 -22.65
CA VAL A 515 -8.23 1.33 -21.24
C VAL A 515 -8.17 -0.06 -20.65
N GLY A 516 -7.42 -0.19 -19.57
CA GLY A 516 -7.18 -1.44 -18.86
C GLY A 516 -7.33 -1.30 -17.35
N VAL A 517 -6.88 -2.32 -16.62
CA VAL A 517 -7.14 -2.47 -15.20
C VAL A 517 -5.84 -2.51 -14.41
N GLY A 518 -5.65 -1.53 -13.54
CA GLY A 518 -4.71 -1.60 -12.43
C GLY A 518 -5.45 -2.08 -11.17
N VAL A 519 -4.88 -3.03 -10.46
CA VAL A 519 -5.52 -3.65 -9.29
C VAL A 519 -4.67 -3.54 -8.06
N ILE A 520 -5.16 -2.88 -7.02
CA ILE A 520 -4.58 -2.98 -5.68
C ILE A 520 -5.23 -4.13 -4.91
N LEU A 521 -4.51 -4.69 -3.94
CA LEU A 521 -5.06 -5.69 -3.04
C LEU A 521 -4.99 -5.16 -1.61
N LEU A 522 -6.13 -5.13 -0.93
CA LEU A 522 -6.19 -4.69 0.46
C LEU A 522 -5.77 -5.84 1.38
N PRO A 523 -4.90 -5.60 2.37
CA PRO A 523 -4.53 -6.60 3.35
C PRO A 523 -5.70 -6.91 4.30
N PRO A 524 -5.65 -8.01 5.07
CA PRO A 524 -6.53 -8.20 6.21
C PRO A 524 -6.43 -7.04 7.22
N ALA A 525 -7.50 -6.78 7.98
CA ALA A 525 -7.50 -5.71 8.97
C ALA A 525 -6.33 -5.88 9.97
N GLY A 526 -5.56 -4.80 10.16
CA GLY A 526 -4.39 -4.77 11.04
C GLY A 526 -3.23 -5.67 10.59
N TYR A 527 -3.23 -6.12 9.34
CA TYR A 527 -2.12 -6.89 8.78
C TYR A 527 -1.06 -5.96 8.20
N ALA A 528 0.18 -6.18 8.61
CA ALA A 528 1.37 -5.69 7.94
C ALA A 528 2.31 -6.88 7.67
N PRO A 529 2.85 -7.02 6.46
CA PRO A 529 3.76 -8.12 6.18
C PRO A 529 5.03 -7.98 7.02
N GLN A 530 5.51 -9.11 7.57
CA GLN A 530 6.81 -9.18 8.21
C GLN A 530 7.86 -9.25 7.10
N VAL A 531 8.43 -8.11 6.76
CA VAL A 531 9.49 -7.96 5.75
C VAL A 531 10.79 -7.63 6.49
N ALA A 532 11.46 -8.64 7.00
CA ALA A 532 12.78 -8.52 7.62
C ALA A 532 13.90 -8.78 6.60
#